data_aac3f81ae2c3399cb646ce89d7aa07a7
#
_entry.id   aac3f81ae2c3399cb646ce89d7aa07a7
#
_cell.length_a   1.000
_cell.length_b   1.000
_cell.length_c   1.000
_cell.angle_alpha   90.00
_cell.angle_beta   90.00
_cell.angle_gamma   90.00
#
_symmetry.space_group_name_H-M   'P 1'
#
loop_
_entity.id
_entity.type
_entity.pdbx_description
1 polymer ?
#
loop_
_entity_poly.entity_id
_entity_poly.type
_entity_poly.pdbx_seq_one_letter_code
_entity_poly.pdbx_strand_id
1 'polypeptide(L)'
;VSNLGQIAAEKEPTVKQVFVGKNGLDLTEQQFNAKMFAARKIAEHAVRGSKISESHMFYFSSFSTTTIIYKGLLMPEDISRYYTDLLDSDLVTRLALVHQRFSTNTFPSWDLAQPFRYMCHNGEINTLRGNVSRMRAREELMKSDVFGEDLKKLFPIILEGKSDSASMDMVVELLLMTGRTLPEVMMMVVPEAWEKHQTMSAEKKAFYEYNSCIMEPWDGPASIPFTDGNVIGALLDRNRSEEHTSELQS
;
A
#
# COMPACT_ATOMS: atom_id res chain seq x y z
N VAL A 1 4.42 -9.07 24.58
CA VAL A 1 5.57 -9.93 24.23
C VAL A 1 6.78 -9.42 25.01
N SER A 2 7.40 -10.26 25.82
CA SER A 2 8.47 -9.87 26.76
C SER A 2 9.79 -9.42 26.11
N ASN A 3 9.93 -9.54 24.80
CA ASN A 3 11.20 -9.35 24.08
C ASN A 3 11.19 -8.17 23.10
N LEU A 4 10.20 -7.29 23.19
CA LEU A 4 10.20 -6.06 22.37
C LEU A 4 11.39 -5.19 22.79
N GLY A 5 12.11 -4.64 21.80
CA GLY A 5 13.10 -3.60 22.07
C GLY A 5 12.43 -2.38 22.72
N GLN A 6 13.16 -1.64 23.54
CA GLN A 6 12.62 -0.54 24.34
C GLN A 6 11.76 0.43 23.51
N ILE A 7 12.24 0.89 22.35
CA ILE A 7 11.53 1.84 21.48
C ILE A 7 10.24 1.23 20.92
N ALA A 8 10.26 -0.06 20.59
CA ALA A 8 9.09 -0.76 20.08
C ALA A 8 8.01 -0.92 21.16
N ALA A 9 8.42 -1.24 22.40
CA ALA A 9 7.52 -1.37 23.54
C ALA A 9 6.88 -0.04 23.96
N GLU A 10 7.65 1.06 23.96
CA GLU A 10 7.13 2.40 24.30
C GLU A 10 6.05 2.89 23.33
N LYS A 11 6.04 2.39 22.08
CA LYS A 11 5.12 2.79 21.01
C LYS A 11 4.18 1.65 20.59
N GLU A 12 4.10 0.60 21.35
CA GLU A 12 3.29 -0.57 21.04
C GLU A 12 1.81 -0.18 20.94
N PRO A 13 1.15 -0.42 19.77
CA PRO A 13 -0.26 -0.11 19.62
C PRO A 13 -1.14 -1.19 20.26
N THR A 14 -2.35 -0.81 20.68
CA THR A 14 -3.40 -1.79 20.93
C THR A 14 -3.95 -2.26 19.60
N VAL A 15 -3.73 -3.53 19.26
CA VAL A 15 -4.21 -4.14 18.01
C VAL A 15 -5.58 -4.77 18.24
N LYS A 16 -6.52 -4.51 17.33
CA LYS A 16 -7.85 -5.12 17.33
C LYS A 16 -8.23 -5.55 15.93
N GLN A 17 -8.95 -6.67 15.83
CA GLN A 17 -9.58 -7.11 14.59
C GLN A 17 -11.07 -6.76 14.63
N VAL A 18 -11.58 -6.28 13.50
CA VAL A 18 -12.99 -5.96 13.31
C VAL A 18 -13.48 -6.67 12.06
N PHE A 19 -14.50 -7.49 12.20
CA PHE A 19 -15.12 -8.21 11.09
C PHE A 19 -16.38 -7.48 10.65
N VAL A 20 -16.47 -7.19 9.34
CA VAL A 20 -17.60 -6.47 8.74
C VAL A 20 -18.19 -7.32 7.63
N GLY A 21 -19.45 -7.65 7.73
CA GLY A 21 -20.20 -8.37 6.70
C GLY A 21 -21.06 -7.44 5.84
N LYS A 22 -21.51 -7.93 4.69
CA LYS A 22 -22.40 -7.20 3.77
C LYS A 22 -23.80 -6.94 4.35
N ASN A 23 -24.17 -7.59 5.44
CA ASN A 23 -25.44 -7.43 6.17
C ASN A 23 -26.70 -7.49 5.25
N GLY A 24 -26.72 -8.44 4.32
CA GLY A 24 -27.82 -8.62 3.38
C GLY A 24 -27.84 -7.64 2.19
N LEU A 25 -26.87 -6.74 2.09
CA LEU A 25 -26.75 -5.86 0.93
C LEU A 25 -26.26 -6.66 -0.29
N ASP A 26 -26.95 -6.49 -1.40
CA ASP A 26 -26.55 -7.08 -2.70
C ASP A 26 -25.44 -6.23 -3.32
N LEU A 27 -24.21 -6.52 -2.91
CA LEU A 27 -23.01 -5.83 -3.37
C LEU A 27 -22.04 -6.82 -4.02
N THR A 28 -21.52 -6.42 -5.17
CA THR A 28 -20.35 -7.11 -5.75
C THR A 28 -19.15 -6.99 -4.81
N GLU A 29 -18.15 -7.84 -4.97
CA GLU A 29 -16.90 -7.75 -4.20
C GLU A 29 -16.23 -6.37 -4.37
N GLN A 30 -16.18 -5.86 -5.60
CA GLN A 30 -15.63 -4.53 -5.90
C GLN A 30 -16.38 -3.41 -5.18
N GLN A 31 -17.70 -3.43 -5.21
CA GLN A 31 -18.53 -2.44 -4.50
C GLN A 31 -18.34 -2.52 -3.00
N PHE A 32 -18.23 -3.73 -2.45
CA PHE A 32 -17.98 -3.93 -1.05
C PHE A 32 -16.60 -3.41 -0.64
N ASN A 33 -15.54 -3.75 -1.40
CA ASN A 33 -14.20 -3.24 -1.15
C ASN A 33 -14.12 -1.71 -1.25
N ALA A 34 -14.82 -1.09 -2.21
CA ALA A 34 -14.90 0.37 -2.30
C ALA A 34 -15.57 1.01 -1.06
N LYS A 35 -16.65 0.39 -0.54
CA LYS A 35 -17.28 0.85 0.71
C LYS A 35 -16.37 0.67 1.91
N MET A 36 -15.66 -0.45 2.00
CA MET A 36 -14.67 -0.71 3.06
C MET A 36 -13.54 0.31 3.02
N PHE A 37 -13.00 0.59 1.82
CA PHE A 37 -11.99 1.64 1.62
C PHE A 37 -12.49 3.00 2.10
N ALA A 38 -13.70 3.41 1.69
CA ALA A 38 -14.28 4.68 2.10
C ALA A 38 -14.49 4.74 3.62
N ALA A 39 -15.08 3.71 4.22
CA ALA A 39 -15.31 3.65 5.66
C ALA A 39 -14.00 3.75 6.46
N ARG A 40 -12.96 3.04 6.03
CA ARG A 40 -11.64 3.10 6.65
C ARG A 40 -11.03 4.51 6.55
N LYS A 41 -11.01 5.11 5.35
CA LYS A 41 -10.46 6.45 5.15
C LYS A 41 -11.18 7.50 6.00
N ILE A 42 -12.50 7.46 6.03
CA ILE A 42 -13.32 8.36 6.85
C ILE A 42 -12.99 8.17 8.35
N ALA A 43 -12.89 6.94 8.81
CA ALA A 43 -12.54 6.64 10.19
C ALA A 43 -11.11 7.11 10.54
N GLU A 44 -10.13 6.87 9.66
CA GLU A 44 -8.75 7.35 9.84
C GLU A 44 -8.71 8.88 9.95
N HIS A 45 -9.39 9.59 9.06
CA HIS A 45 -9.43 11.05 9.09
C HIS A 45 -10.15 11.57 10.34
N ALA A 46 -11.27 10.99 10.71
CA ALA A 46 -12.03 11.39 11.91
C ALA A 46 -11.20 11.21 13.19
N VAL A 47 -10.53 10.07 13.35
CA VAL A 47 -9.70 9.82 14.53
C VAL A 47 -8.47 10.72 14.53
N ARG A 48 -7.74 10.83 13.41
CA ARG A 48 -6.53 11.67 13.32
C ARG A 48 -6.81 13.16 13.50
N GLY A 49 -7.98 13.62 13.06
CA GLY A 49 -8.44 15.00 13.26
C GLY A 49 -9.07 15.28 14.63
N SER A 50 -9.20 14.27 15.49
CA SER A 50 -9.78 14.40 16.80
C SER A 50 -8.77 14.96 17.83
N LYS A 51 -9.29 15.31 19.04
CA LYS A 51 -8.47 15.73 20.17
C LYS A 51 -7.96 14.55 21.04
N ILE A 52 -8.14 13.32 20.57
CA ILE A 52 -7.64 12.14 21.28
C ILE A 52 -6.12 12.16 21.28
N SER A 53 -5.51 11.91 22.44
CA SER A 53 -4.05 11.82 22.54
C SER A 53 -3.53 10.76 21.56
N GLU A 54 -2.41 11.09 20.88
CA GLU A 54 -1.76 10.19 19.91
C GLU A 54 -2.64 9.76 18.72
N SER A 55 -3.74 10.47 18.45
CA SER A 55 -4.65 10.20 17.34
C SER A 55 -3.93 10.09 15.98
N HIS A 56 -2.82 10.82 15.82
CA HIS A 56 -1.98 10.78 14.62
C HIS A 56 -1.30 9.43 14.38
N MET A 57 -1.20 8.58 15.41
CA MET A 57 -0.64 7.23 15.33
C MET A 57 -1.67 6.17 14.94
N PHE A 58 -2.97 6.52 14.93
CA PHE A 58 -4.03 5.59 14.55
C PHE A 58 -3.90 5.16 13.09
N TYR A 59 -3.98 3.85 12.82
CA TYR A 59 -3.92 3.29 11.48
C TYR A 59 -4.65 1.95 11.37
N PHE A 60 -4.98 1.58 10.15
CA PHE A 60 -5.41 0.23 9.80
C PHE A 60 -4.28 -0.48 9.06
N SER A 61 -3.85 -1.63 9.55
CA SER A 61 -2.87 -2.47 8.84
C SER A 61 -3.44 -3.00 7.54
N SER A 62 -4.64 -3.57 7.62
CA SER A 62 -5.43 -4.06 6.48
C SER A 62 -6.93 -3.87 6.74
N PHE A 63 -7.71 -3.75 5.68
CA PHE A 63 -9.17 -3.77 5.72
C PHE A 63 -9.65 -4.26 4.37
N SER A 64 -9.67 -5.56 4.17
CA SER A 64 -9.80 -6.24 2.89
C SER A 64 -10.62 -7.51 3.03
N THR A 65 -11.18 -7.98 1.93
CA THR A 65 -11.87 -9.28 1.83
C THR A 65 -10.92 -10.42 1.44
N THR A 66 -9.70 -10.11 1.00
CA THR A 66 -8.77 -11.09 0.42
C THR A 66 -7.43 -11.19 1.15
N THR A 67 -7.06 -10.17 1.91
CA THR A 67 -5.74 -10.11 2.57
C THR A 67 -5.85 -9.71 4.04
N ILE A 68 -4.97 -10.23 4.86
CA ILE A 68 -4.72 -9.79 6.22
C ILE A 68 -3.23 -9.47 6.38
N ILE A 69 -2.90 -8.42 7.13
CA ILE A 69 -1.53 -7.95 7.28
C ILE A 69 -1.15 -7.92 8.77
N TYR A 70 -0.17 -8.72 9.10
CA TYR A 70 0.48 -8.75 10.39
C TYR A 70 1.82 -8.03 10.28
N LYS A 71 1.97 -6.92 10.98
CA LYS A 71 3.18 -6.09 10.91
C LYS A 71 3.47 -5.33 12.19
N GLY A 72 4.70 -4.94 12.38
CA GLY A 72 5.10 -4.16 13.54
C GLY A 72 6.61 -3.98 13.65
N LEU A 73 7.04 -3.33 14.72
CA LEU A 73 8.45 -3.25 15.11
C LEU A 73 8.86 -4.55 15.83
N LEU A 74 8.85 -5.65 15.08
CA LEU A 74 9.05 -7.00 15.59
C LEU A 74 10.26 -7.65 14.93
N MET A 75 10.98 -8.47 15.68
CA MET A 75 11.92 -9.40 15.08
C MET A 75 11.15 -10.53 14.38
N PRO A 76 11.72 -11.17 13.34
CA PRO A 76 11.02 -12.24 12.61
C PRO A 76 10.47 -13.35 13.49
N GLU A 77 11.22 -13.76 14.50
CA GLU A 77 10.84 -14.80 15.46
C GLU A 77 9.74 -14.37 16.44
N ASP A 78 9.49 -13.07 16.57
CA ASP A 78 8.47 -12.54 17.48
C ASP A 78 7.11 -12.33 16.79
N ILE A 79 7.05 -12.36 15.46
CA ILE A 79 5.80 -12.13 14.72
C ILE A 79 4.71 -13.12 15.15
N SER A 80 4.99 -14.41 15.15
CA SER A 80 4.02 -15.42 15.55
C SER A 80 3.73 -15.46 17.05
N ARG A 81 4.64 -14.96 17.86
CA ARG A 81 4.41 -14.78 19.31
C ARG A 81 3.52 -13.59 19.61
N TYR A 82 3.61 -12.55 18.77
CA TYR A 82 2.80 -11.35 18.91
C TYR A 82 1.40 -11.54 18.31
N TYR A 83 1.34 -12.11 17.11
CA TYR A 83 0.11 -12.45 16.41
C TYR A 83 -0.12 -13.96 16.49
N THR A 84 -0.79 -14.38 17.54
CA THR A 84 -1.00 -15.81 17.83
C THR A 84 -1.85 -16.54 16.81
N ASP A 85 -2.65 -15.82 16.04
CA ASP A 85 -3.40 -16.35 14.87
C ASP A 85 -2.49 -17.11 13.90
N LEU A 86 -1.21 -16.67 13.76
CA LEU A 86 -0.22 -17.31 12.89
C LEU A 86 0.22 -18.72 13.39
N LEU A 87 -0.15 -19.08 14.61
CA LEU A 87 0.09 -20.41 15.18
C LEU A 87 -1.14 -21.32 15.06
N ASP A 88 -2.27 -20.80 14.60
CA ASP A 88 -3.49 -21.56 14.42
C ASP A 88 -3.38 -22.43 13.17
N SER A 89 -3.60 -23.75 13.33
CA SER A 89 -3.57 -24.72 12.25
C SER A 89 -4.65 -24.48 11.19
N ASP A 90 -5.73 -23.79 11.54
CA ASP A 90 -6.83 -23.46 10.63
C ASP A 90 -6.53 -22.22 9.78
N LEU A 91 -5.50 -21.45 10.12
CA LEU A 91 -5.03 -20.33 9.30
C LEU A 91 -4.25 -20.85 8.09
N VAL A 92 -4.92 -20.96 6.97
CA VAL A 92 -4.33 -21.41 5.69
C VAL A 92 -4.24 -20.24 4.73
N THR A 93 -3.12 -20.13 4.02
CA THR A 93 -2.94 -19.13 2.97
C THR A 93 -2.28 -19.71 1.74
N ARG A 94 -2.62 -19.16 0.56
CA ARG A 94 -1.94 -19.52 -0.71
C ARG A 94 -0.71 -18.65 -0.98
N LEU A 95 -0.67 -17.48 -0.40
CA LEU A 95 0.37 -16.48 -0.65
C LEU A 95 0.82 -15.86 0.67
N ALA A 96 2.12 -15.59 0.77
CA ALA A 96 2.68 -14.78 1.83
C ALA A 96 3.67 -13.78 1.23
N LEU A 97 3.37 -12.49 1.37
CA LEU A 97 4.29 -11.40 1.07
C LEU A 97 4.99 -10.99 2.37
N VAL A 98 6.29 -11.20 2.46
CA VAL A 98 7.07 -11.01 3.68
C VAL A 98 8.13 -9.94 3.46
N HIS A 99 8.30 -9.05 4.43
CA HIS A 99 9.34 -8.04 4.42
C HIS A 99 9.93 -7.87 5.83
N GLN A 100 11.25 -7.79 5.94
CA GLN A 100 11.93 -7.76 7.23
C GLN A 100 12.50 -6.39 7.61
N ARG A 101 12.79 -5.53 6.64
CA ARG A 101 13.50 -4.27 6.87
C ARG A 101 12.56 -3.07 6.92
N PHE A 102 12.99 -2.01 7.62
CA PHE A 102 12.35 -0.70 7.64
C PHE A 102 13.03 0.23 6.64
N SER A 103 12.30 1.30 6.24
CA SER A 103 12.89 2.39 5.46
C SER A 103 14.04 3.03 6.24
N THR A 104 15.13 3.35 5.55
CA THR A 104 16.28 4.06 6.12
C THR A 104 16.03 5.57 6.26
N ASN A 105 15.06 6.11 5.55
CA ASN A 105 14.78 7.55 5.44
C ASN A 105 13.70 8.07 6.39
N THR A 106 13.04 7.19 7.14
CA THR A 106 12.03 7.53 8.13
C THR A 106 12.36 6.86 9.47
N PHE A 107 11.97 7.52 10.58
CA PHE A 107 12.05 6.84 11.87
C PHE A 107 11.13 5.62 11.87
N PRO A 108 11.61 4.45 12.32
CA PRO A 108 10.79 3.26 12.41
C PRO A 108 9.56 3.52 13.28
N SER A 109 8.40 3.12 12.77
CA SER A 109 7.14 3.17 13.49
C SER A 109 6.28 1.96 13.12
N TRP A 110 5.37 1.58 14.00
CA TRP A 110 4.54 0.40 13.81
C TRP A 110 3.71 0.46 12.53
N ASP A 111 3.17 1.63 12.19
CA ASP A 111 2.37 1.85 10.99
C ASP A 111 3.18 1.85 9.69
N LEU A 112 4.47 2.19 9.77
CA LEU A 112 5.39 2.19 8.62
C LEU A 112 6.15 0.88 8.42
N ALA A 113 5.95 -0.11 9.30
CA ALA A 113 6.43 -1.46 9.04
C ALA A 113 5.82 -2.01 7.74
N GLN A 114 6.63 -2.74 6.98
CA GLN A 114 6.18 -3.40 5.75
C GLN A 114 5.78 -4.86 6.03
N PRO A 115 4.95 -5.47 5.18
CA PRO A 115 4.36 -4.93 3.97
C PRO A 115 3.26 -3.89 4.24
N PHE A 116 2.96 -3.08 3.23
CA PHE A 116 1.75 -2.26 3.17
C PHE A 116 0.58 -3.10 2.66
N ARG A 117 -0.55 -2.47 2.24
CA ARG A 117 -1.77 -3.20 1.89
C ARG A 117 -1.62 -4.08 0.66
N TYR A 118 -0.86 -3.60 -0.31
CA TYR A 118 -0.68 -4.28 -1.60
C TYR A 118 0.77 -4.56 -1.95
N MET A 119 1.72 -3.89 -1.30
CA MET A 119 3.11 -3.96 -1.70
C MET A 119 4.08 -3.89 -0.53
N CYS A 120 5.30 -4.33 -0.77
CA CYS A 120 6.48 -3.93 -0.02
C CYS A 120 7.58 -3.48 -0.99
N HIS A 121 8.62 -2.85 -0.47
CA HIS A 121 9.65 -2.32 -1.33
C HIS A 121 11.00 -2.27 -0.65
N ASN A 122 12.04 -2.52 -1.44
CA ASN A 122 13.43 -2.25 -1.12
C ASN A 122 13.95 -1.18 -2.07
N GLY A 123 14.71 -0.23 -1.56
CA GLY A 123 15.25 0.89 -2.32
C GLY A 123 14.57 2.23 -1.96
N GLU A 124 14.51 3.14 -2.90
CA GLU A 124 13.99 4.50 -2.68
C GLU A 124 13.14 4.97 -3.87
N ILE A 125 12.00 5.61 -3.58
CA ILE A 125 11.18 6.30 -4.57
C ILE A 125 11.51 7.80 -4.48
N ASN A 126 12.38 8.27 -5.39
CA ASN A 126 12.95 9.62 -5.33
C ASN A 126 11.98 10.74 -5.71
N THR A 127 10.89 10.40 -6.41
CA THR A 127 9.90 11.38 -6.91
C THR A 127 8.81 11.70 -5.90
N LEU A 128 8.84 11.14 -4.70
CA LEU A 128 7.80 11.23 -3.67
C LEU A 128 7.20 12.64 -3.52
N ARG A 129 8.04 13.66 -3.36
CA ARG A 129 7.57 15.04 -3.12
C ARG A 129 6.72 15.57 -4.27
N GLY A 130 7.13 15.29 -5.51
CA GLY A 130 6.38 15.65 -6.72
C GLY A 130 5.08 14.86 -6.82
N ASN A 131 5.12 13.55 -6.58
CA ASN A 131 3.94 12.68 -6.62
C ASN A 131 2.88 13.12 -5.59
N VAL A 132 3.28 13.40 -4.35
CA VAL A 132 2.36 13.91 -3.31
C VAL A 132 1.72 15.23 -3.72
N SER A 133 2.51 16.19 -4.22
CA SER A 133 2.00 17.50 -4.64
C SER A 133 1.01 17.39 -5.80
N ARG A 134 1.30 16.53 -6.79
CA ARG A 134 0.42 16.29 -7.94
C ARG A 134 -0.84 15.55 -7.54
N MET A 135 -0.75 14.59 -6.62
CA MET A 135 -1.94 13.91 -6.11
C MET A 135 -2.87 14.89 -5.40
N ARG A 136 -2.36 15.78 -4.55
CA ARG A 136 -3.16 16.82 -3.91
C ARG A 136 -3.83 17.77 -4.91
N ALA A 137 -3.09 18.22 -5.92
CA ALA A 137 -3.66 19.06 -6.97
C ALA A 137 -4.77 18.32 -7.75
N ARG A 138 -4.64 17.03 -7.95
CA ARG A 138 -5.61 16.18 -8.64
C ARG A 138 -6.87 15.94 -7.82
N GLU A 139 -6.78 15.87 -6.48
CA GLU A 139 -7.91 15.67 -5.57
C GLU A 139 -9.03 16.70 -5.79
N GLU A 140 -8.69 17.94 -6.09
CA GLU A 140 -9.65 19.02 -6.37
C GLU A 140 -10.51 18.76 -7.62
N LEU A 141 -9.97 18.03 -8.59
CA LEU A 141 -10.59 17.75 -9.88
C LEU A 141 -11.22 16.35 -9.95
N MET A 142 -10.98 15.52 -8.94
CA MET A 142 -11.48 14.15 -8.93
C MET A 142 -13.00 14.08 -8.92
N LYS A 143 -13.51 13.17 -9.73
CA LYS A 143 -14.91 12.73 -9.74
C LYS A 143 -14.95 11.21 -9.74
N SER A 144 -15.95 10.64 -9.09
CA SER A 144 -16.11 9.19 -9.02
C SER A 144 -17.55 8.83 -8.77
N ASP A 145 -18.11 8.02 -9.65
CA ASP A 145 -19.43 7.44 -9.47
C ASP A 145 -19.43 6.34 -8.37
N VAL A 146 -18.25 5.74 -8.12
CA VAL A 146 -18.08 4.73 -7.07
C VAL A 146 -18.24 5.32 -5.68
N PHE A 147 -17.71 6.52 -5.44
CA PHE A 147 -17.73 7.17 -4.12
C PHE A 147 -18.77 8.29 -4.01
N GLY A 148 -19.26 8.83 -5.13
CA GLY A 148 -20.24 9.91 -5.13
C GLY A 148 -19.81 11.08 -4.24
N GLU A 149 -20.72 11.51 -3.35
CA GLU A 149 -20.47 12.61 -2.41
C GLU A 149 -19.45 12.28 -1.31
N ASP A 150 -19.21 10.99 -1.04
CA ASP A 150 -18.23 10.58 -0.05
C ASP A 150 -16.79 10.79 -0.53
N LEU A 151 -16.56 10.99 -1.84
CA LEU A 151 -15.23 11.19 -2.40
C LEU A 151 -14.43 12.27 -1.66
N LYS A 152 -15.04 13.40 -1.34
CA LYS A 152 -14.39 14.51 -0.64
C LYS A 152 -13.96 14.15 0.79
N LYS A 153 -14.62 13.19 1.41
CA LYS A 153 -14.28 12.72 2.76
C LYS A 153 -13.05 11.81 2.77
N LEU A 154 -12.61 11.35 1.58
CA LEU A 154 -11.44 10.49 1.44
C LEU A 154 -10.14 11.29 1.37
N PHE A 155 -10.21 12.59 1.16
CA PHE A 155 -9.03 13.46 1.01
C PHE A 155 -8.47 13.92 2.36
N PRO A 156 -7.16 14.05 2.48
CA PRO A 156 -6.16 13.70 1.48
C PRO A 156 -6.01 12.17 1.30
N ILE A 157 -5.78 11.73 0.07
CA ILE A 157 -5.49 10.30 -0.22
C ILE A 157 -4.18 9.90 0.43
N ILE A 158 -3.12 10.68 0.21
CA ILE A 158 -1.82 10.47 0.85
C ILE A 158 -1.78 11.24 2.16
N LEU A 159 -1.64 10.50 3.26
CA LEU A 159 -1.48 11.09 4.60
C LEU A 159 -0.09 11.71 4.76
N GLU A 160 -0.01 12.80 5.51
CA GLU A 160 1.27 13.46 5.80
C GLU A 160 2.20 12.61 6.65
N GLY A 161 3.51 12.81 6.48
CA GLY A 161 4.53 12.15 7.28
C GLY A 161 4.70 10.65 7.01
N LYS A 162 4.19 10.16 5.86
CA LYS A 162 4.35 8.78 5.45
C LYS A 162 5.61 8.57 4.61
N SER A 163 6.13 7.34 4.61
CA SER A 163 7.24 6.96 3.74
C SER A 163 6.82 7.02 2.26
N ASP A 164 7.80 6.95 1.39
CA ASP A 164 7.61 6.87 -0.06
C ASP A 164 6.68 5.71 -0.46
N SER A 165 7.02 4.52 -0.02
CA SER A 165 6.25 3.31 -0.32
C SER A 165 4.87 3.27 0.36
N ALA A 166 4.74 3.79 1.58
CA ALA A 166 3.43 3.95 2.21
C ALA A 166 2.53 4.91 1.42
N SER A 167 3.10 5.99 0.90
CA SER A 167 2.40 6.97 0.07
C SER A 167 1.98 6.38 -1.27
N MET A 168 2.86 5.61 -1.91
CA MET A 168 2.56 4.88 -3.15
C MET A 168 1.45 3.84 -2.94
N ASP A 169 1.50 3.06 -1.86
CA ASP A 169 0.48 2.05 -1.53
C ASP A 169 -0.93 2.68 -1.39
N MET A 170 -1.02 3.90 -0.82
CA MET A 170 -2.30 4.62 -0.73
C MET A 170 -2.85 5.01 -2.11
N VAL A 171 -1.99 5.36 -3.06
CA VAL A 171 -2.38 5.65 -4.44
C VAL A 171 -2.77 4.38 -5.19
N VAL A 172 -1.99 3.30 -5.03
CA VAL A 172 -2.31 1.98 -5.58
C VAL A 172 -3.69 1.54 -5.12
N GLU A 173 -3.97 1.64 -3.83
CA GLU A 173 -5.27 1.28 -3.27
C GLU A 173 -6.42 2.08 -3.89
N LEU A 174 -6.28 3.40 -4.02
CA LEU A 174 -7.29 4.25 -4.68
C LEU A 174 -7.55 3.81 -6.13
N LEU A 175 -6.49 3.54 -6.88
CA LEU A 175 -6.60 3.14 -8.29
C LEU A 175 -7.29 1.78 -8.45
N LEU A 176 -7.06 0.85 -7.54
CA LEU A 176 -7.75 -0.45 -7.52
C LEU A 176 -9.27 -0.28 -7.31
N MET A 177 -9.69 0.71 -6.52
CA MET A 177 -11.12 0.98 -6.31
C MET A 177 -11.83 1.46 -7.59
N THR A 178 -11.09 1.87 -8.62
CA THR A 178 -11.64 2.23 -9.94
C THR A 178 -11.90 1.03 -10.84
N GLY A 179 -11.64 -0.19 -10.38
CA GLY A 179 -11.86 -1.43 -11.13
C GLY A 179 -10.67 -1.90 -11.97
N ARG A 180 -9.52 -1.25 -11.86
CA ARG A 180 -8.27 -1.73 -12.48
C ARG A 180 -7.74 -2.95 -11.74
N THR A 181 -7.06 -3.82 -12.46
CA THR A 181 -6.32 -4.93 -11.86
C THR A 181 -5.02 -4.43 -11.21
N LEU A 182 -4.52 -5.15 -10.21
CA LEU A 182 -3.27 -4.77 -9.53
C LEU A 182 -2.07 -4.69 -10.48
N PRO A 183 -1.85 -5.63 -11.43
CA PRO A 183 -0.78 -5.48 -12.42
C PRO A 183 -0.90 -4.23 -13.29
N GLU A 184 -2.11 -3.87 -13.73
CA GLU A 184 -2.33 -2.62 -14.50
C GLU A 184 -1.98 -1.38 -13.68
N VAL A 185 -2.43 -1.33 -12.43
CA VAL A 185 -2.10 -0.22 -11.52
C VAL A 185 -0.60 -0.11 -11.30
N MET A 186 0.06 -1.23 -11.06
CA MET A 186 1.52 -1.24 -10.83
C MET A 186 2.30 -0.82 -12.08
N MET A 187 1.90 -1.27 -13.27
CA MET A 187 2.48 -0.80 -14.54
C MET A 187 2.20 0.69 -14.79
N MET A 188 1.05 1.20 -14.36
CA MET A 188 0.69 2.61 -14.49
C MET A 188 1.53 3.51 -13.59
N VAL A 189 1.76 3.12 -12.33
CA VAL A 189 2.51 3.94 -11.35
C VAL A 189 4.02 3.78 -11.47
N VAL A 190 4.50 2.63 -11.95
CA VAL A 190 5.93 2.35 -12.23
C VAL A 190 6.07 1.87 -13.68
N PRO A 191 5.90 2.75 -14.66
CA PRO A 191 5.97 2.36 -16.06
C PRO A 191 7.39 2.04 -16.47
N GLU A 192 7.58 1.10 -17.39
CA GLU A 192 8.86 0.86 -18.05
C GLU A 192 9.29 2.09 -18.88
N ALA A 193 10.55 2.15 -19.28
CA ALA A 193 11.04 3.16 -20.23
C ALA A 193 10.49 2.86 -21.63
N TRP A 194 9.32 3.36 -21.94
CA TRP A 194 8.53 3.00 -23.12
C TRP A 194 8.73 3.91 -24.34
N GLU A 195 9.01 5.20 -24.14
CA GLU A 195 9.00 6.19 -25.22
C GLU A 195 9.93 5.84 -26.37
N LYS A 196 11.17 5.47 -26.08
CA LYS A 196 12.20 5.13 -27.06
C LYS A 196 12.45 3.62 -27.19
N HIS A 197 11.58 2.79 -26.62
CA HIS A 197 11.73 1.34 -26.65
C HIS A 197 11.46 0.79 -28.05
N GLN A 198 12.46 0.16 -28.67
CA GLN A 198 12.36 -0.25 -30.09
C GLN A 198 11.57 -1.56 -30.29
N THR A 199 11.58 -2.45 -29.30
CA THR A 199 10.99 -3.80 -29.41
C THR A 199 9.70 -3.99 -28.62
N MET A 200 9.22 -2.95 -27.90
CA MET A 200 7.97 -3.01 -27.16
C MET A 200 6.78 -3.05 -28.15
N SER A 201 5.77 -3.91 -27.86
CA SER A 201 4.57 -3.98 -28.69
C SER A 201 3.81 -2.66 -28.74
N ALA A 202 3.05 -2.44 -29.80
CA ALA A 202 2.27 -1.22 -29.98
C ALA A 202 1.20 -1.06 -28.88
N GLU A 203 0.56 -2.17 -28.47
CA GLU A 203 -0.45 -2.19 -27.42
C GLU A 203 0.14 -1.76 -26.08
N LYS A 204 1.33 -2.28 -25.73
CA LYS A 204 2.01 -1.94 -24.48
C LYS A 204 2.46 -0.47 -24.48
N LYS A 205 2.94 0.07 -25.62
CA LYS A 205 3.26 1.48 -25.74
C LYS A 205 2.02 2.35 -25.56
N ALA A 206 0.92 2.01 -26.24
CA ALA A 206 -0.34 2.74 -26.11
C ALA A 206 -0.88 2.73 -24.68
N PHE A 207 -0.73 1.62 -23.97
CA PHE A 207 -1.05 1.53 -22.54
C PHE A 207 -0.25 2.54 -21.71
N TYR A 208 1.06 2.60 -21.88
CA TYR A 208 1.89 3.55 -21.12
C TYR A 208 1.62 5.00 -21.53
N GLU A 209 1.48 5.29 -22.81
CA GLU A 209 1.15 6.62 -23.34
C GLU A 209 -0.16 7.13 -22.74
N TYR A 210 -1.22 6.33 -22.79
CA TYR A 210 -2.52 6.67 -22.20
C TYR A 210 -2.41 6.93 -20.70
N ASN A 211 -1.76 6.02 -19.96
CA ASN A 211 -1.67 6.13 -18.50
C ASN A 211 -0.75 7.27 -18.05
N SER A 212 0.24 7.67 -18.85
CA SER A 212 1.10 8.83 -18.56
C SER A 212 0.33 10.15 -18.54
N CYS A 213 -0.81 10.23 -19.24
CA CYS A 213 -1.71 11.38 -19.18
C CYS A 213 -2.54 11.44 -17.89
N ILE A 214 -2.70 10.29 -17.22
CA ILE A 214 -3.54 10.16 -16.03
C ILE A 214 -2.71 10.24 -14.74
N MET A 215 -1.54 9.60 -14.74
CA MET A 215 -0.69 9.47 -13.55
C MET A 215 0.79 9.66 -13.91
N GLU A 216 1.46 10.48 -13.14
CA GLU A 216 2.92 10.59 -13.18
C GLU A 216 3.59 9.34 -12.62
N PRO A 217 4.78 8.98 -13.14
CA PRO A 217 5.52 7.85 -12.62
C PRO A 217 6.01 8.08 -11.19
N TRP A 218 6.04 7.00 -10.42
CA TRP A 218 6.78 6.88 -9.17
C TRP A 218 8.13 6.26 -9.52
N ASP A 219 9.20 6.99 -9.33
CA ASP A 219 10.51 6.66 -9.89
C ASP A 219 11.60 6.65 -8.82
N GLY A 220 12.50 5.69 -8.93
CA GLY A 220 13.62 5.50 -8.05
C GLY A 220 14.17 4.07 -8.09
N PRO A 221 15.40 3.83 -7.60
CA PRO A 221 16.00 2.49 -7.55
C PRO A 221 15.23 1.61 -6.53
N ALA A 222 14.26 0.86 -7.01
CA ALA A 222 13.36 0.08 -6.15
C ALA A 222 13.03 -1.29 -6.72
N SER A 223 12.93 -2.27 -5.84
CA SER A 223 12.30 -3.57 -6.09
C SER A 223 10.98 -3.62 -5.32
N ILE A 224 9.88 -3.85 -6.02
CA ILE A 224 8.52 -3.71 -5.49
C ILE A 224 7.73 -5.01 -5.72
N PRO A 225 7.80 -5.98 -4.81
CA PRO A 225 6.86 -7.09 -4.76
C PRO A 225 5.46 -6.61 -4.34
N PHE A 226 4.42 -7.20 -4.95
CA PHE A 226 3.04 -6.81 -4.68
C PHE A 226 2.08 -7.99 -4.77
N THR A 227 0.96 -7.91 -4.07
CA THR A 227 -0.14 -8.88 -4.11
C THR A 227 -1.46 -8.27 -3.64
N ASP A 228 -2.58 -8.78 -4.18
CA ASP A 228 -3.94 -8.52 -3.69
C ASP A 228 -4.56 -9.77 -3.03
N GLY A 229 -3.76 -10.82 -2.80
CA GLY A 229 -4.21 -12.11 -2.29
C GLY A 229 -4.59 -13.12 -3.39
N ASN A 230 -4.78 -12.68 -4.64
CA ASN A 230 -5.08 -13.53 -5.79
C ASN A 230 -3.92 -13.57 -6.80
N VAL A 231 -3.28 -12.44 -6.98
CA VAL A 231 -2.15 -12.24 -7.89
C VAL A 231 -0.92 -11.88 -7.07
N ILE A 232 0.24 -12.40 -7.47
CA ILE A 232 1.54 -11.97 -6.99
C ILE A 232 2.38 -11.49 -8.16
N GLY A 233 3.10 -10.41 -7.97
CA GLY A 233 4.00 -9.85 -8.96
C GLY A 233 5.16 -9.09 -8.33
N ALA A 234 6.11 -8.70 -9.15
CA ALA A 234 7.21 -7.86 -8.75
C ALA A 234 7.59 -6.91 -9.90
N LEU A 235 7.87 -5.66 -9.55
CA LEU A 235 8.48 -4.69 -10.43
C LEU A 235 9.90 -4.43 -9.98
N LEU A 236 10.79 -4.39 -10.95
CA LEU A 236 12.18 -4.00 -10.73
C LEU A 236 12.39 -2.63 -11.36
N ASP A 237 13.18 -1.82 -10.67
CA ASP A 237 13.49 -0.48 -11.13
C ASP A 237 14.11 -0.42 -12.53
N ARG A 238 13.81 0.68 -13.20
CA ARG A 238 14.30 1.02 -14.54
C ARG A 238 15.73 1.52 -14.56
N ASN A 239 16.17 2.13 -13.48
CA ASN A 239 17.50 2.72 -13.33
C ASN A 239 18.50 1.71 -12.77
N ARG A 240 18.41 0.45 -13.21
CA ARG A 240 19.28 -0.63 -12.76
C ARG A 240 20.74 -0.22 -12.78
N SER A 241 21.33 -0.09 -11.61
CA SER A 241 22.75 -0.38 -11.48
C SER A 241 22.92 -1.91 -11.56
N GLU A 242 23.94 -2.38 -12.26
CA GLU A 242 24.24 -3.82 -12.40
C GLU A 242 24.39 -4.54 -11.05
N GLU A 243 24.61 -3.80 -9.98
CA GLU A 243 24.76 -4.27 -8.60
C GLU A 243 23.50 -4.95 -8.04
N HIS A 244 22.29 -4.56 -8.48
CA HIS A 244 21.03 -5.17 -7.99
C HIS A 244 20.72 -6.54 -8.63
N THR A 245 21.38 -6.91 -9.72
CA THR A 245 21.20 -8.24 -10.33
C THR A 245 21.98 -9.33 -9.61
N SER A 246 23.02 -9.00 -8.86
CA SER A 246 23.82 -9.98 -8.12
C SER A 246 23.21 -10.39 -6.77
N GLU A 247 22.41 -9.53 -6.15
CA GLU A 247 21.74 -9.86 -4.88
C GLU A 247 20.52 -10.79 -5.04
N LEU A 248 19.96 -10.88 -6.23
CA LEU A 248 18.83 -11.80 -6.53
C LEU A 248 19.29 -13.20 -6.97
N GLN A 249 20.61 -13.44 -7.10
CA GLN A 249 21.18 -14.71 -7.52
C GLN A 249 21.88 -15.49 -6.39
N SER A 250 21.84 -14.99 -5.15
CA SER A 250 22.46 -15.66 -3.98
C SER A 250 21.43 -16.24 -3.02
#